data_f5dee894ef9e6b85d6e16c528e0d8b39
#
_entry.id   f5dee894ef9e6b85d6e16c528e0d8b39
#
_cell.length_a   1.000
_cell.length_b   1.000
_cell.length_c   1.000
_cell.angle_alpha   90.00
_cell.angle_beta   90.00
_cell.angle_gamma   90.00
#
_symmetry.space_group_name_H-M   'P 1'
#
loop_
_entity.id
_entity.type
_entity.pdbx_description
1 polymer ?
#
loop_
_entity_poly.entity_id
_entity_poly.type
_entity_poly.pdbx_seq_one_letter_code
_entity_poly.pdbx_strand_id
1 'polypeptide(L)'
;MSSDPQAVSGKSAALAGRTLVVTRPQEQADSLCRRIEVAGGHTIRFPVLAIAPAPDTAQLEAIVPRLDEFDLAFFVSPNAIHHALDFVLARRSWPAGLRVATVGKGSERVLLQRGFLEPIVPQDGFDSESVLALPEFAAAAIRGRKVLIFRGDGGRDLIRDTLRERGAQVEYVTCYRRYCPQLDPAILLQPAARGELDALLLTSSEGVRNLALILGGEGLRALHDVPVFASHARIAVQARDAGFAKVIETPAGDDGLLQALTKYFG
;
A
#
# COMPACT_ATOMS: atom_id res chain seq x y z
N MET A 1 24.36 47.14 -24.64
CA MET A 1 23.88 45.84 -25.11
C MET A 1 23.27 45.13 -23.90
N SER A 2 21.98 45.30 -23.76
CA SER A 2 21.19 44.74 -22.67
C SER A 2 20.92 43.27 -22.95
N SER A 3 21.30 42.39 -22.02
CA SER A 3 20.95 40.99 -22.04
C SER A 3 19.66 40.81 -21.24
N ASP A 4 18.56 40.52 -21.94
CA ASP A 4 17.29 40.15 -21.32
C ASP A 4 17.46 38.82 -20.55
N PRO A 5 16.95 38.73 -19.32
CA PRO A 5 16.81 37.44 -18.66
C PRO A 5 15.61 36.70 -19.28
N GLN A 6 15.89 35.56 -19.93
CA GLN A 6 14.88 34.68 -20.44
C GLN A 6 13.86 34.36 -19.34
N ALA A 7 12.61 34.68 -19.60
CA ALA A 7 11.46 34.29 -18.84
C ALA A 7 11.41 32.75 -18.76
N VAL A 8 11.58 32.19 -17.56
CA VAL A 8 11.30 30.81 -17.26
C VAL A 8 9.78 30.64 -17.47
N SER A 9 9.43 30.04 -18.61
CA SER A 9 8.06 29.67 -18.96
C SER A 9 7.46 28.87 -17.80
N GLY A 10 6.56 29.49 -17.03
CA GLY A 10 5.79 28.84 -16.00
C GLY A 10 4.99 27.69 -16.63
N LYS A 11 5.36 26.44 -16.33
CA LYS A 11 4.46 25.32 -16.53
C LYS A 11 3.19 25.67 -15.78
N SER A 12 2.09 25.93 -16.50
CA SER A 12 0.76 26.06 -15.92
C SER A 12 0.58 24.93 -14.94
N ALA A 13 0.30 25.23 -13.67
CA ALA A 13 0.10 24.25 -12.64
C ALA A 13 -1.22 23.50 -12.99
N ALA A 14 -1.08 22.34 -13.56
CA ALA A 14 -2.20 21.59 -14.16
C ALA A 14 -3.33 21.26 -13.18
N LEU A 15 -3.05 21.33 -11.88
CA LEU A 15 -4.02 21.10 -10.79
C LEU A 15 -4.29 22.39 -10.00
N ALA A 16 -4.01 23.58 -10.57
CA ALA A 16 -4.18 24.86 -9.85
C ALA A 16 -5.60 25.03 -9.33
N GLY A 17 -5.71 25.28 -8.02
CA GLY A 17 -6.98 25.51 -7.33
C GLY A 17 -7.85 24.27 -7.15
N ARG A 18 -7.37 23.07 -7.49
CA ARG A 18 -8.11 21.82 -7.29
C ARG A 18 -7.84 21.23 -5.91
N THR A 19 -8.89 20.78 -5.24
CA THR A 19 -8.82 20.07 -3.96
C THR A 19 -9.09 18.58 -4.14
N LEU A 20 -8.07 17.77 -3.83
CA LEU A 20 -8.05 16.33 -4.08
C LEU A 20 -7.95 15.56 -2.77
N VAL A 21 -8.82 14.56 -2.57
CA VAL A 21 -8.80 13.71 -1.37
C VAL A 21 -7.90 12.51 -1.60
N VAL A 22 -6.89 12.36 -0.77
CA VAL A 22 -5.99 11.20 -0.74
C VAL A 22 -6.41 10.27 0.39
N THR A 23 -6.86 9.05 0.01
CA THR A 23 -7.45 8.08 0.96
C THR A 23 -6.48 6.99 1.45
N ARG A 24 -5.22 7.02 0.99
CA ARG A 24 -4.18 6.07 1.42
C ARG A 24 -3.85 6.17 2.91
N PRO A 25 -3.30 5.10 3.52
CA PRO A 25 -2.67 5.19 4.84
C PRO A 25 -1.72 6.38 4.91
N GLN A 26 -1.68 7.04 6.06
CA GLN A 26 -0.96 8.31 6.22
C GLN A 26 0.51 8.23 5.79
N GLU A 27 1.19 7.15 6.15
CA GLU A 27 2.61 6.93 5.86
C GLU A 27 2.89 6.72 4.36
N GLN A 28 1.85 6.39 3.58
CA GLN A 28 1.92 6.13 2.14
C GLN A 28 1.39 7.30 1.30
N ALA A 29 0.82 8.33 1.93
CA ALA A 29 0.19 9.46 1.25
C ALA A 29 1.19 10.54 0.85
N ASP A 30 2.31 10.70 1.57
CA ASP A 30 3.22 11.84 1.47
C ASP A 30 3.79 12.08 0.07
N SER A 31 4.17 11.01 -0.64
CA SER A 31 4.70 11.12 -1.99
C SER A 31 3.67 11.70 -2.95
N LEU A 32 2.45 11.13 -2.94
CA LEU A 32 1.37 11.57 -3.81
C LEU A 32 0.90 12.98 -3.47
N CYS A 33 0.73 13.31 -2.19
CA CYS A 33 0.33 14.66 -1.74
C CYS A 33 1.33 15.71 -2.23
N ARG A 34 2.61 15.52 -1.99
CA ARG A 34 3.66 16.46 -2.46
C ARG A 34 3.63 16.65 -3.98
N ARG A 35 3.41 15.60 -4.74
CA ARG A 35 3.35 15.67 -6.21
C ARG A 35 2.12 16.42 -6.70
N ILE A 36 0.98 16.26 -6.04
CA ILE A 36 -0.24 17.05 -6.31
C ILE A 36 0.02 18.53 -6.00
N GLU A 37 0.63 18.84 -4.86
CA GLU A 37 0.95 20.19 -4.43
C GLU A 37 1.95 20.87 -5.38
N VAL A 38 2.97 20.15 -5.85
CA VAL A 38 3.90 20.62 -6.90
C VAL A 38 3.17 20.93 -8.21
N ALA A 39 2.10 20.19 -8.53
CA ALA A 39 1.24 20.45 -9.68
C ALA A 39 0.20 21.57 -9.43
N GLY A 40 0.24 22.26 -8.28
CA GLY A 40 -0.60 23.40 -7.91
C GLY A 40 -1.93 23.03 -7.24
N GLY A 41 -2.17 21.76 -6.95
CA GLY A 41 -3.38 21.29 -6.26
C GLY A 41 -3.29 21.40 -4.74
N HIS A 42 -4.43 21.29 -4.08
CA HIS A 42 -4.55 21.13 -2.64
C HIS A 42 -4.92 19.70 -2.29
N THR A 43 -4.43 19.18 -1.16
CA THR A 43 -4.74 17.83 -0.72
C THR A 43 -5.49 17.80 0.60
N ILE A 44 -6.57 17.01 0.66
CA ILE A 44 -7.21 16.60 1.90
C ILE A 44 -6.76 15.16 2.17
N ARG A 45 -6.03 14.95 3.27
CA ARG A 45 -5.66 13.60 3.72
C ARG A 45 -6.83 12.99 4.49
N PHE A 46 -7.42 11.95 3.94
CA PHE A 46 -8.53 11.22 4.56
C PHE A 46 -8.21 9.72 4.53
N PRO A 47 -7.31 9.25 5.40
CA PRO A 47 -6.79 7.89 5.36
C PRO A 47 -7.84 6.89 5.82
N VAL A 48 -8.60 6.31 4.89
CA VAL A 48 -9.66 5.34 5.17
C VAL A 48 -9.16 3.96 5.57
N LEU A 49 -7.87 3.75 5.56
CA LEU A 49 -7.18 2.56 6.00
C LEU A 49 -5.99 2.97 6.87
N ALA A 50 -5.91 2.43 8.05
CA ALA A 50 -4.80 2.62 8.97
C ALA A 50 -4.09 1.29 9.26
N ILE A 51 -2.80 1.39 9.56
CA ILE A 51 -1.93 0.27 9.89
C ILE A 51 -1.42 0.49 11.31
N ALA A 52 -1.46 -0.55 12.11
CA ALA A 52 -0.97 -0.54 13.48
C ALA A 52 -0.24 -1.84 13.79
N PRO A 53 0.64 -1.88 14.79
CA PRO A 53 1.18 -3.13 15.31
C PRO A 53 0.06 -4.14 15.60
N ALA A 54 0.38 -5.43 15.54
CA ALA A 54 -0.56 -6.46 15.96
C ALA A 54 -0.99 -6.20 17.41
N PRO A 55 -2.28 -6.30 17.74
CA PRO A 55 -2.77 -6.03 19.10
C PRO A 55 -2.29 -7.11 20.09
N ASP A 56 -1.99 -8.31 19.60
CA ASP A 56 -1.40 -9.41 20.33
C ASP A 56 -0.01 -9.71 19.75
N THR A 57 1.01 -9.60 20.57
CA THR A 57 2.42 -9.85 20.22
C THR A 57 2.90 -11.26 20.56
N ALA A 58 2.05 -12.12 21.10
CA ALA A 58 2.43 -13.47 21.54
C ALA A 58 3.13 -14.30 20.46
N GLN A 59 2.66 -14.21 19.19
CA GLN A 59 3.31 -14.89 18.07
C GLN A 59 4.72 -14.33 17.82
N LEU A 60 4.88 -13.01 17.84
CA LEU A 60 6.19 -12.36 17.68
C LEU A 60 7.13 -12.71 18.85
N GLU A 61 6.62 -12.68 20.08
CA GLU A 61 7.41 -13.05 21.28
C GLU A 61 7.87 -14.51 21.23
N ALA A 62 6.98 -15.41 20.82
CA ALA A 62 7.28 -16.84 20.69
C ALA A 62 8.33 -17.13 19.60
N ILE A 63 8.34 -16.35 18.50
CA ILE A 63 9.25 -16.62 17.38
C ILE A 63 10.63 -16.02 17.56
N VAL A 64 10.78 -14.90 18.29
CA VAL A 64 12.07 -14.21 18.46
C VAL A 64 13.18 -15.15 18.93
N PRO A 65 13.03 -15.98 19.99
CA PRO A 65 14.07 -16.88 20.45
C PRO A 65 14.34 -18.04 19.47
N ARG A 66 13.41 -18.33 18.55
CA ARG A 66 13.46 -19.47 17.64
C ARG A 66 13.87 -19.11 16.20
N LEU A 67 14.24 -17.86 15.93
CA LEU A 67 14.58 -17.41 14.58
C LEU A 67 15.70 -18.22 13.93
N ASP A 68 16.65 -18.74 14.71
CA ASP A 68 17.74 -19.58 14.20
C ASP A 68 17.29 -20.97 13.70
N GLU A 69 16.04 -21.37 14.00
CA GLU A 69 15.48 -22.62 13.52
C GLU A 69 15.00 -22.54 12.06
N PHE A 70 14.88 -21.33 11.50
CA PHE A 70 14.29 -21.10 10.18
C PHE A 70 15.37 -20.90 9.10
N ASP A 71 15.06 -21.38 7.89
CA ASP A 71 15.91 -21.23 6.71
C ASP A 71 15.58 -19.96 5.92
N LEU A 72 14.31 -19.53 5.96
CA LEU A 72 13.78 -18.43 5.17
C LEU A 72 12.71 -17.64 5.92
N ALA A 73 12.85 -16.33 5.94
CA ALA A 73 11.83 -15.38 6.40
C ALA A 73 11.22 -14.65 5.20
N PHE A 74 9.93 -14.80 5.01
CA PHE A 74 9.18 -14.15 3.93
C PHE A 74 8.34 -13.01 4.48
N PHE A 75 8.51 -11.81 3.91
CA PHE A 75 7.74 -10.63 4.26
C PHE A 75 6.74 -10.29 3.17
N VAL A 76 5.46 -10.30 3.48
CA VAL A 76 4.39 -10.09 2.49
C VAL A 76 4.24 -8.64 2.02
N SER A 77 4.87 -7.67 2.70
CA SER A 77 4.70 -6.24 2.41
C SER A 77 5.76 -5.38 3.13
N PRO A 78 5.94 -4.10 2.74
CA PRO A 78 6.74 -3.14 3.50
C PRO A 78 6.34 -3.04 4.98
N ASN A 79 5.04 -3.06 5.26
CA ASN A 79 4.53 -3.00 6.64
C ASN A 79 4.94 -4.23 7.45
N ALA A 80 4.92 -5.42 6.85
CA ALA A 80 5.42 -6.63 7.51
C ALA A 80 6.90 -6.50 7.88
N ILE A 81 7.71 -5.92 6.98
CA ILE A 81 9.13 -5.68 7.23
C ILE A 81 9.33 -4.72 8.41
N HIS A 82 8.67 -3.56 8.38
CA HIS A 82 8.80 -2.57 9.44
C HIS A 82 8.41 -3.15 10.80
N HIS A 83 7.18 -3.65 10.92
CA HIS A 83 6.68 -4.13 12.22
C HIS A 83 7.43 -5.35 12.74
N ALA A 84 7.76 -6.32 11.89
CA ALA A 84 8.50 -7.51 12.33
C ALA A 84 9.95 -7.18 12.69
N LEU A 85 10.67 -6.43 11.84
CA LEU A 85 12.07 -6.11 12.10
C LEU A 85 12.21 -5.16 13.29
N ASP A 86 11.34 -4.16 13.44
CA ASP A 86 11.38 -3.27 14.62
C ASP A 86 11.18 -4.07 15.91
N PHE A 87 10.26 -5.06 15.89
CA PHE A 87 10.02 -5.91 17.05
C PHE A 87 11.20 -6.85 17.35
N VAL A 88 11.74 -7.50 16.33
CA VAL A 88 12.86 -8.46 16.45
C VAL A 88 14.14 -7.76 16.86
N LEU A 89 14.52 -6.69 16.12
CA LEU A 89 15.81 -6.01 16.29
C LEU A 89 15.91 -5.24 17.61
N ALA A 90 14.78 -4.88 18.22
CA ALA A 90 14.75 -4.34 19.58
C ALA A 90 15.09 -5.39 20.64
N ARG A 91 15.10 -6.70 20.31
CA ARG A 91 15.28 -7.81 21.27
C ARG A 91 16.52 -8.66 20.99
N ARG A 92 16.88 -8.81 19.72
CA ARG A 92 18.08 -9.57 19.31
C ARG A 92 18.52 -9.19 17.90
N SER A 93 19.75 -9.54 17.55
CA SER A 93 20.24 -9.46 16.18
C SER A 93 19.55 -10.46 15.27
N TRP A 94 19.41 -10.12 13.97
CA TRP A 94 18.93 -11.04 12.95
C TRP A 94 19.93 -12.18 12.74
N PRO A 95 19.50 -13.46 12.68
CA PRO A 95 20.40 -14.57 12.43
C PRO A 95 21.07 -14.48 11.06
N ALA A 96 22.38 -14.62 11.00
CA ALA A 96 23.15 -14.50 9.74
C ALA A 96 22.74 -15.54 8.68
N GLY A 97 22.29 -16.72 9.11
CA GLY A 97 21.84 -17.80 8.21
C GLY A 97 20.40 -17.69 7.74
N LEU A 98 19.59 -16.80 8.35
CA LEU A 98 18.17 -16.66 8.00
C LEU A 98 18.02 -15.73 6.80
N ARG A 99 17.83 -16.34 5.61
CA ARG A 99 17.62 -15.60 4.37
C ARG A 99 16.27 -14.87 4.39
N VAL A 100 16.19 -13.77 3.62
CA VAL A 100 14.97 -12.97 3.55
C VAL A 100 14.39 -12.97 2.14
N ALA A 101 13.07 -12.96 2.03
CA ALA A 101 12.36 -12.88 0.75
C ALA A 101 11.15 -11.95 0.85
N THR A 102 10.71 -11.42 -0.29
CA THR A 102 9.54 -10.57 -0.37
C THR A 102 8.89 -10.60 -1.76
N VAL A 103 7.70 -9.98 -1.88
CA VAL A 103 6.87 -10.01 -3.09
C VAL A 103 7.35 -9.04 -4.17
N GLY A 104 7.90 -7.87 -3.82
CA GLY A 104 8.11 -6.86 -4.86
C GLY A 104 9.06 -5.72 -4.49
N LYS A 105 9.33 -4.87 -5.48
CA LYS A 105 10.36 -3.81 -5.43
C LYS A 105 10.20 -2.80 -4.28
N GLY A 106 8.97 -2.49 -3.86
CA GLY A 106 8.72 -1.62 -2.71
C GLY A 106 9.25 -2.24 -1.41
N SER A 107 8.99 -3.52 -1.19
CA SER A 107 9.47 -4.27 -0.03
C SER A 107 10.97 -4.55 -0.11
N GLU A 108 11.50 -4.87 -1.31
CA GLU A 108 12.94 -5.03 -1.55
C GLU A 108 13.71 -3.79 -1.10
N ARG A 109 13.25 -2.60 -1.53
CA ARG A 109 13.87 -1.33 -1.13
C ARG A 109 13.94 -1.16 0.39
N VAL A 110 12.87 -1.50 1.08
CA VAL A 110 12.84 -1.44 2.56
C VAL A 110 13.83 -2.43 3.18
N LEU A 111 13.92 -3.66 2.67
CA LEU A 111 14.91 -4.64 3.16
C LEU A 111 16.35 -4.15 2.94
N LEU A 112 16.65 -3.61 1.75
CA LEU A 112 17.97 -3.02 1.47
C LEU A 112 18.31 -1.86 2.42
N GLN A 113 17.35 -0.96 2.70
CA GLN A 113 17.51 0.14 3.66
C GLN A 113 17.75 -0.36 5.10
N ARG A 114 17.25 -1.56 5.42
CA ARG A 114 17.45 -2.23 6.72
C ARG A 114 18.73 -3.08 6.79
N GLY A 115 19.56 -3.06 5.72
CA GLY A 115 20.86 -3.74 5.67
C GLY A 115 20.83 -5.17 5.14
N PHE A 116 19.72 -5.64 4.59
CA PHE A 116 19.62 -6.93 3.92
C PHE A 116 20.07 -6.78 2.46
N LEU A 117 21.27 -7.23 2.12
CA LEU A 117 21.89 -6.93 0.82
C LEU A 117 21.36 -7.77 -0.35
N GLU A 118 20.88 -8.99 -0.07
CA GLU A 118 20.47 -9.96 -1.10
C GLU A 118 19.08 -10.54 -0.80
N PRO A 119 18.02 -9.72 -0.75
CA PRO A 119 16.67 -10.25 -0.55
C PRO A 119 16.22 -11.01 -1.80
N ILE A 120 15.57 -12.16 -1.60
CA ILE A 120 14.95 -12.92 -2.69
C ILE A 120 13.68 -12.21 -3.10
N VAL A 121 13.60 -11.79 -4.38
CA VAL A 121 12.47 -11.07 -4.94
C VAL A 121 12.29 -11.40 -6.43
N PRO A 122 11.06 -11.55 -6.95
CA PRO A 122 10.86 -11.73 -8.37
C PRO A 122 11.31 -10.51 -9.16
N GLN A 123 11.91 -10.74 -10.33
CA GLN A 123 12.36 -9.67 -11.22
C GLN A 123 11.19 -9.08 -12.01
N ASP A 124 10.26 -9.94 -12.44
CA ASP A 124 9.05 -9.61 -13.18
C ASP A 124 7.83 -10.15 -12.44
N GLY A 125 6.72 -9.38 -12.48
CA GLY A 125 5.54 -9.68 -11.66
C GLY A 125 5.79 -9.40 -10.17
N PHE A 126 4.78 -8.90 -9.47
CA PHE A 126 4.92 -8.55 -8.06
C PHE A 126 3.74 -9.10 -7.26
N ASP A 127 3.50 -10.40 -7.43
CA ASP A 127 2.44 -11.16 -6.80
C ASP A 127 2.94 -12.48 -6.20
N SER A 128 2.06 -13.21 -5.55
CA SER A 128 2.42 -14.47 -4.92
C SER A 128 2.82 -15.54 -5.93
N GLU A 129 2.24 -15.51 -7.11
CA GLU A 129 2.46 -16.43 -8.20
C GLU A 129 3.88 -16.29 -8.74
N SER A 130 4.33 -15.05 -8.95
CA SER A 130 5.70 -14.73 -9.39
C SER A 130 6.75 -15.14 -8.37
N VAL A 131 6.48 -14.94 -7.07
CA VAL A 131 7.36 -15.44 -5.98
C VAL A 131 7.47 -16.96 -6.04
N LEU A 132 6.35 -17.66 -6.16
CA LEU A 132 6.31 -19.13 -6.19
C LEU A 132 6.95 -19.75 -7.43
N ALA A 133 7.15 -18.94 -8.49
CA ALA A 133 7.87 -19.35 -9.70
C ALA A 133 9.40 -19.28 -9.55
N LEU A 134 9.92 -18.61 -8.52
CA LEU A 134 11.37 -18.51 -8.30
C LEU A 134 11.98 -19.88 -7.95
N PRO A 135 13.23 -20.14 -8.39
CA PRO A 135 13.94 -21.39 -8.10
C PRO A 135 14.03 -21.72 -6.61
N GLU A 136 14.20 -20.72 -5.74
CA GLU A 136 14.29 -20.86 -4.29
C GLU A 136 13.02 -21.42 -3.66
N PHE A 137 11.88 -21.23 -4.29
CA PHE A 137 10.58 -21.72 -3.83
C PHE A 137 10.14 -23.01 -4.56
N ALA A 138 10.94 -23.52 -5.52
CA ALA A 138 10.64 -24.79 -6.16
C ALA A 138 10.66 -25.96 -5.16
N ALA A 139 9.88 -27.01 -5.42
CA ALA A 139 9.75 -28.16 -4.50
C ALA A 139 11.11 -28.80 -4.13
N ALA A 140 12.07 -28.84 -5.06
CA ALA A 140 13.40 -29.39 -4.80
C ALA A 140 14.23 -28.52 -3.83
N ALA A 141 14.04 -27.20 -3.85
CA ALA A 141 14.78 -26.25 -3.01
C ALA A 141 14.16 -26.06 -1.63
N ILE A 142 12.79 -26.16 -1.53
CA ILE A 142 12.08 -25.79 -0.32
C ILE A 142 11.65 -27.00 0.54
N ARG A 143 11.71 -28.21 0.01
CA ARG A 143 11.33 -29.43 0.75
C ARG A 143 12.13 -29.57 2.04
N GLY A 144 11.43 -29.76 3.14
CA GLY A 144 12.00 -29.92 4.48
C GLY A 144 12.48 -28.61 5.12
N ARG A 145 12.46 -27.49 4.40
CA ARG A 145 12.85 -26.19 4.93
C ARG A 145 11.81 -25.62 5.87
N LYS A 146 12.26 -24.91 6.88
CA LYS A 146 11.41 -24.13 7.79
C LYS A 146 11.28 -22.69 7.28
N VAL A 147 10.08 -22.31 6.93
CA VAL A 147 9.75 -20.98 6.36
C VAL A 147 8.89 -20.21 7.33
N LEU A 148 9.33 -19.02 7.68
CA LEU A 148 8.61 -18.08 8.52
C LEU A 148 7.98 -17.00 7.63
N ILE A 149 6.66 -16.79 7.72
CA ILE A 149 5.96 -15.76 6.94
C ILE A 149 5.44 -14.67 7.87
N PHE A 150 6.02 -13.47 7.77
CA PHE A 150 5.54 -12.27 8.44
C PHE A 150 4.46 -11.58 7.61
N ARG A 151 3.28 -11.37 8.23
CA ARG A 151 2.11 -10.83 7.54
C ARG A 151 1.25 -9.92 8.42
N GLY A 152 0.26 -9.26 7.82
CA GLY A 152 -0.84 -8.64 8.55
C GLY A 152 -1.93 -9.65 8.95
N ASP A 153 -2.95 -9.13 9.58
CA ASP A 153 -4.12 -9.88 10.11
C ASP A 153 -5.07 -10.42 9.02
N GLY A 154 -4.70 -10.36 7.76
CA GLY A 154 -5.46 -10.87 6.62
C GLY A 154 -4.60 -11.06 5.39
N GLY A 155 -5.20 -11.51 4.30
CA GLY A 155 -4.55 -11.70 3.01
C GLY A 155 -4.67 -13.14 2.49
N ARG A 156 -4.10 -13.38 1.30
CA ARG A 156 -4.15 -14.69 0.63
C ARG A 156 -3.23 -15.69 1.33
N ASP A 157 -3.66 -16.94 1.39
CA ASP A 157 -2.86 -18.02 1.96
C ASP A 157 -2.06 -18.81 0.91
N LEU A 158 -2.12 -18.39 -0.35
CA LEU A 158 -1.53 -19.09 -1.49
C LEU A 158 -0.06 -19.48 -1.28
N ILE A 159 0.77 -18.55 -0.78
CA ILE A 159 2.21 -18.84 -0.55
C ILE A 159 2.36 -19.95 0.49
N ARG A 160 1.65 -19.86 1.64
CA ARG A 160 1.72 -20.89 2.67
C ARG A 160 1.31 -22.26 2.14
N ASP A 161 0.15 -22.32 1.48
CA ASP A 161 -0.45 -23.57 1.06
C ASP A 161 0.42 -24.24 -0.01
N THR A 162 0.88 -23.47 -1.01
CA THR A 162 1.79 -23.99 -2.03
C THR A 162 3.15 -24.43 -1.44
N LEU A 163 3.72 -23.71 -0.49
CA LEU A 163 4.98 -24.13 0.12
C LEU A 163 4.81 -25.39 0.95
N ARG A 164 3.69 -25.55 1.66
CA ARG A 164 3.36 -26.79 2.37
C ARG A 164 3.18 -27.98 1.42
N GLU A 165 2.48 -27.78 0.31
CA GLU A 165 2.33 -28.80 -0.76
C GLU A 165 3.70 -29.19 -1.35
N ARG A 166 4.64 -28.27 -1.42
CA ARG A 166 6.02 -28.50 -1.84
C ARG A 166 6.90 -29.15 -0.76
N GLY A 167 6.34 -29.38 0.43
CA GLY A 167 7.00 -30.09 1.55
C GLY A 167 7.76 -29.19 2.52
N ALA A 168 7.54 -27.89 2.53
CA ALA A 168 8.08 -26.99 3.54
C ALA A 168 7.26 -27.02 4.84
N GLN A 169 7.93 -26.71 5.97
CA GLN A 169 7.29 -26.43 7.24
C GLN A 169 7.07 -24.92 7.33
N VAL A 170 5.82 -24.48 7.27
CA VAL A 170 5.50 -23.05 7.20
C VAL A 170 4.81 -22.59 8.47
N GLU A 171 5.35 -21.55 9.10
CA GLU A 171 4.79 -20.87 10.26
C GLU A 171 4.42 -19.42 9.90
N TYR A 172 3.25 -18.95 10.33
CA TYR A 172 2.79 -17.58 10.17
C TYR A 172 3.02 -16.76 11.44
N VAL A 173 3.42 -15.50 11.26
CA VAL A 173 3.47 -14.51 12.32
C VAL A 173 2.75 -13.26 11.88
N THR A 174 1.65 -12.94 12.56
CA THR A 174 0.94 -11.67 12.39
C THR A 174 1.70 -10.57 13.13
N CYS A 175 2.22 -9.60 12.38
CA CYS A 175 3.04 -8.52 12.95
C CYS A 175 2.38 -7.14 12.86
N TYR A 176 1.30 -6.98 12.09
CA TYR A 176 0.52 -5.75 12.02
C TYR A 176 -0.95 -6.04 11.71
N ARG A 177 -1.80 -5.07 11.99
CA ARG A 177 -3.21 -5.10 11.57
C ARG A 177 -3.55 -3.93 10.66
N ARG A 178 -4.55 -4.15 9.82
CA ARG A 178 -5.21 -3.10 9.05
C ARG A 178 -6.59 -2.86 9.63
N TYR A 179 -7.01 -1.61 9.70
CA TYR A 179 -8.33 -1.28 10.22
C TYR A 179 -8.88 -0.01 9.57
N CYS A 180 -10.21 0.12 9.60
CA CYS A 180 -10.90 1.35 9.23
C CYS A 180 -10.82 2.32 10.41
N PRO A 181 -10.13 3.46 10.28
CA PRO A 181 -10.07 4.43 11.36
C PRO A 181 -11.44 5.14 11.52
N GLN A 182 -11.70 5.59 12.73
CA GLN A 182 -12.86 6.47 12.98
C GLN A 182 -12.51 7.88 12.52
N LEU A 183 -13.11 8.33 11.42
CA LEU A 183 -12.93 9.66 10.85
C LEU A 183 -14.28 10.38 10.84
N ASP A 184 -14.23 11.70 11.02
CA ASP A 184 -15.40 12.54 10.86
C ASP A 184 -15.69 12.77 9.36
N PRO A 185 -16.81 12.27 8.83
CA PRO A 185 -17.15 12.46 7.43
C PRO A 185 -17.37 13.94 7.06
N ALA A 186 -17.62 14.83 8.03
CA ALA A 186 -17.76 16.26 7.79
C ALA A 186 -16.52 16.88 7.13
N ILE A 187 -15.33 16.30 7.33
CA ILE A 187 -14.08 16.70 6.67
C ILE A 187 -14.22 16.69 5.14
N LEU A 188 -15.00 15.76 4.59
CA LEU A 188 -15.26 15.66 3.15
C LEU A 188 -16.60 16.31 2.77
N LEU A 189 -17.63 16.13 3.58
CA LEU A 189 -18.99 16.57 3.26
C LEU A 189 -19.14 18.09 3.24
N GLN A 190 -18.45 18.80 4.15
CA GLN A 190 -18.50 20.26 4.19
C GLN A 190 -17.88 20.91 2.94
N PRO A 191 -16.64 20.57 2.52
CA PRO A 191 -16.09 21.08 1.26
C PRO A 191 -16.92 20.66 0.04
N ALA A 192 -17.45 19.45 0.00
CA ALA A 192 -18.29 18.98 -1.10
C ALA A 192 -19.57 19.82 -1.24
N ALA A 193 -20.24 20.11 -0.11
CA ALA A 193 -21.44 20.96 -0.12
C ALA A 193 -21.18 22.39 -0.61
N ARG A 194 -19.95 22.88 -0.49
CA ARG A 194 -19.53 24.19 -1.02
C ARG A 194 -18.97 24.13 -2.46
N GLY A 195 -18.93 22.93 -3.07
CA GLY A 195 -18.33 22.74 -4.39
C GLY A 195 -16.80 22.90 -4.42
N GLU A 196 -16.15 22.75 -3.27
CA GLU A 196 -14.71 22.92 -3.09
C GLU A 196 -13.93 21.58 -3.14
N LEU A 197 -14.59 20.46 -3.41
CA LEU A 197 -14.00 19.15 -3.50
C LEU A 197 -14.05 18.62 -4.93
N ASP A 198 -12.90 18.53 -5.58
CA ASP A 198 -12.81 18.23 -7.02
C ASP A 198 -12.66 16.73 -7.32
N ALA A 199 -11.99 15.95 -6.49
CA ALA A 199 -11.85 14.50 -6.71
C ALA A 199 -11.49 13.69 -5.46
N LEU A 200 -11.83 12.38 -5.50
CA LEU A 200 -11.42 11.35 -4.56
C LEU A 200 -10.42 10.40 -5.23
N LEU A 201 -9.31 10.07 -4.55
CA LEU A 201 -8.31 9.14 -5.06
C LEU A 201 -8.38 7.82 -4.28
N LEU A 202 -8.82 6.75 -4.95
CA LEU A 202 -8.99 5.42 -4.37
C LEU A 202 -7.97 4.43 -4.95
N THR A 203 -7.15 3.85 -4.09
CA THR A 203 -6.03 2.98 -4.50
C THR A 203 -6.13 1.54 -3.98
N SER A 204 -7.23 1.21 -3.30
CA SER A 204 -7.48 -0.16 -2.83
C SER A 204 -8.96 -0.48 -2.73
N SER A 205 -9.31 -1.74 -2.96
CA SER A 205 -10.66 -2.26 -2.77
C SER A 205 -11.15 -2.15 -1.31
N GLU A 206 -10.24 -2.31 -0.37
CA GLU A 206 -10.51 -2.13 1.06
C GLU A 206 -10.79 -0.66 1.37
N GLY A 207 -10.06 0.26 0.74
CA GLY A 207 -10.29 1.70 0.85
C GLY A 207 -11.68 2.12 0.37
N VAL A 208 -12.20 1.54 -0.72
CA VAL A 208 -13.58 1.80 -1.18
C VAL A 208 -14.60 1.39 -0.11
N ARG A 209 -14.47 0.16 0.42
CA ARG A 209 -15.39 -0.34 1.46
C ARG A 209 -15.35 0.51 2.73
N ASN A 210 -14.15 0.87 3.18
CA ASN A 210 -13.97 1.67 4.37
C ASN A 210 -14.51 3.10 4.19
N LEU A 211 -14.27 3.71 3.02
CA LEU A 211 -14.85 5.02 2.69
C LEU A 211 -16.38 4.97 2.73
N ALA A 212 -16.98 3.95 2.13
CA ALA A 212 -18.42 3.76 2.16
C ALA A 212 -18.95 3.55 3.59
N LEU A 213 -18.22 2.81 4.42
CA LEU A 213 -18.58 2.61 5.83
C LEU A 213 -18.52 3.93 6.62
N ILE A 214 -17.47 4.75 6.42
CA ILE A 214 -17.30 6.04 7.12
C ILE A 214 -18.37 7.04 6.69
N LEU A 215 -18.67 7.12 5.38
CA LEU A 215 -19.62 8.08 4.84
C LEU A 215 -21.08 7.72 5.12
N GLY A 216 -21.39 6.43 5.23
CA GLY A 216 -22.76 5.95 5.28
C GLY A 216 -23.56 6.30 4.01
N GLY A 217 -24.83 5.94 3.99
CA GLY A 217 -25.66 6.16 2.80
C GLY A 217 -25.90 7.63 2.44
N GLU A 218 -25.99 8.52 3.43
CA GLU A 218 -26.16 9.96 3.20
C GLU A 218 -24.91 10.60 2.64
N GLY A 219 -23.75 10.29 3.22
CA GLY A 219 -22.47 10.82 2.74
C GLY A 219 -22.13 10.33 1.32
N LEU A 220 -22.43 9.06 1.00
CA LEU A 220 -22.27 8.54 -0.37
C LEU A 220 -23.16 9.29 -1.38
N ARG A 221 -24.42 9.59 -1.02
CA ARG A 221 -25.30 10.42 -1.88
C ARG A 221 -24.78 11.83 -2.06
N ALA A 222 -24.24 12.44 -0.99
CA ALA A 222 -23.66 13.78 -1.06
C ALA A 222 -22.40 13.86 -1.96
N LEU A 223 -21.65 12.77 -2.05
CA LEU A 223 -20.43 12.67 -2.88
C LEU A 223 -20.66 11.95 -4.24
N HIS A 224 -21.92 11.63 -4.59
CA HIS A 224 -22.28 10.86 -5.79
C HIS A 224 -21.62 11.38 -7.07
N ASP A 225 -21.64 12.70 -7.28
CA ASP A 225 -21.15 13.37 -8.49
C ASP A 225 -19.67 13.78 -8.41
N VAL A 226 -19.02 13.60 -7.28
CA VAL A 226 -17.59 13.90 -7.13
C VAL A 226 -16.77 12.87 -7.93
N PRO A 227 -15.89 13.29 -8.85
CA PRO A 227 -15.03 12.39 -9.61
C PRO A 227 -14.17 11.51 -8.72
N VAL A 228 -14.14 10.20 -9.00
CA VAL A 228 -13.31 9.21 -8.31
C VAL A 228 -12.26 8.68 -9.27
N PHE A 229 -10.99 8.81 -8.91
CA PHE A 229 -9.87 8.24 -9.64
C PHE A 229 -9.43 6.93 -8.97
N ALA A 230 -9.60 5.82 -9.67
CA ALA A 230 -9.35 4.47 -9.17
C ALA A 230 -8.13 3.86 -9.87
N SER A 231 -7.11 3.49 -9.11
CA SER A 231 -5.81 3.03 -9.64
C SER A 231 -5.82 1.61 -10.22
N HIS A 232 -6.99 1.01 -10.43
CA HIS A 232 -7.16 -0.32 -11.03
C HIS A 232 -8.62 -0.60 -11.38
N ALA A 233 -8.90 -1.35 -12.45
CA ALA A 233 -10.25 -1.73 -12.91
C ALA A 233 -11.16 -2.27 -11.80
N ARG A 234 -10.64 -3.20 -10.96
CA ARG A 234 -11.39 -3.77 -9.83
C ARG A 234 -11.82 -2.72 -8.82
N ILE A 235 -10.99 -1.71 -8.56
CA ILE A 235 -11.29 -0.62 -7.62
C ILE A 235 -12.37 0.27 -8.25
N ALA A 236 -12.27 0.54 -9.55
CA ALA A 236 -13.25 1.33 -10.29
C ALA A 236 -14.63 0.67 -10.28
N VAL A 237 -14.71 -0.65 -10.49
CA VAL A 237 -15.98 -1.40 -10.37
C VAL A 237 -16.56 -1.23 -8.97
N GLN A 238 -15.79 -1.48 -7.93
CA GLN A 238 -16.27 -1.35 -6.55
C GLN A 238 -16.70 0.07 -6.17
N ALA A 239 -16.03 1.11 -6.72
CA ALA A 239 -16.44 2.48 -6.50
C ALA A 239 -17.80 2.79 -7.15
N ARG A 240 -18.07 2.26 -8.36
CA ARG A 240 -19.39 2.35 -9.00
C ARG A 240 -20.46 1.60 -8.19
N ASP A 241 -20.15 0.39 -7.74
CA ASP A 241 -21.06 -0.42 -6.90
C ASP A 241 -21.38 0.26 -5.58
N ALA A 242 -20.44 1.05 -5.04
CA ALA A 242 -20.64 1.86 -3.83
C ALA A 242 -21.50 3.11 -4.08
N GLY A 243 -21.81 3.47 -5.35
CA GLY A 243 -22.72 4.57 -5.70
C GLY A 243 -22.05 5.83 -6.24
N PHE A 244 -20.75 5.81 -6.59
CA PHE A 244 -20.11 6.94 -7.27
C PHE A 244 -20.42 6.94 -8.77
N ALA A 245 -20.96 8.06 -9.30
CA ALA A 245 -21.36 8.16 -10.70
C ALA A 245 -20.18 8.36 -11.66
N LYS A 246 -19.19 9.15 -11.26
CA LYS A 246 -18.06 9.54 -12.11
C LYS A 246 -16.79 8.82 -11.67
N VAL A 247 -16.58 7.61 -12.18
CA VAL A 247 -15.39 6.80 -11.82
C VAL A 247 -14.47 6.67 -13.02
N ILE A 248 -13.27 7.21 -12.87
CA ILE A 248 -12.17 7.20 -13.85
C ILE A 248 -11.17 6.14 -13.43
N GLU A 249 -10.97 5.13 -14.27
CA GLU A 249 -9.89 4.18 -14.11
C GLU A 249 -8.57 4.81 -14.54
N THR A 250 -7.51 4.61 -13.73
CA THR A 250 -6.18 5.13 -14.02
C THR A 250 -5.16 4.00 -14.07
N PRO A 251 -4.03 4.18 -14.77
CA PRO A 251 -2.88 3.31 -14.61
C PRO A 251 -2.45 3.21 -13.13
N ALA A 252 -1.83 2.10 -12.76
CA ALA A 252 -1.38 1.88 -11.39
C ALA A 252 -0.26 2.86 -10.98
N GLY A 253 -0.18 3.13 -9.67
CA GLY A 253 0.86 3.97 -9.06
C GLY A 253 0.57 5.47 -9.11
N ASP A 254 1.47 6.25 -8.51
CA ASP A 254 1.34 7.70 -8.38
C ASP A 254 1.42 8.40 -9.76
N ASP A 255 2.25 7.88 -10.67
CA ASP A 255 2.38 8.43 -12.03
C ASP A 255 1.08 8.32 -12.82
N GLY A 256 0.43 7.16 -12.76
CA GLY A 256 -0.84 6.93 -13.43
C GLY A 256 -1.96 7.83 -12.90
N LEU A 257 -2.04 8.00 -11.58
CA LEU A 257 -2.99 8.91 -10.94
C LEU A 257 -2.76 10.36 -11.36
N LEU A 258 -1.52 10.85 -11.29
CA LEU A 258 -1.19 12.23 -11.66
C LEU A 258 -1.43 12.51 -13.15
N GLN A 259 -1.06 11.58 -14.03
CA GLN A 259 -1.34 11.71 -15.45
C GLN A 259 -2.85 11.81 -15.74
N ALA A 260 -3.65 10.98 -15.08
CA ALA A 260 -5.09 11.01 -15.25
C ALA A 260 -5.72 12.30 -14.71
N LEU A 261 -5.27 12.77 -13.53
CA LEU A 261 -5.71 14.03 -12.96
C LEU A 261 -5.36 15.22 -13.85
N THR A 262 -4.10 15.30 -14.32
CA THR A 262 -3.65 16.35 -15.24
C THR A 262 -4.43 16.35 -16.54
N LYS A 263 -4.76 15.18 -17.09
CA LYS A 263 -5.57 15.06 -18.31
C LYS A 263 -7.01 15.49 -18.09
N TYR A 264 -7.56 15.27 -16.89
CA TYR A 264 -8.97 15.55 -16.59
C TYR A 264 -9.22 17.02 -16.25
N PHE A 265 -8.29 17.68 -15.57
CA PHE A 265 -8.43 19.06 -15.07
C PHE A 265 -7.64 20.09 -15.87
N GLY A 266 -6.63 19.70 -16.62
CA GLY A 266 -5.83 20.57 -17.50
C GLY A 266 -6.34 20.50 -18.91
#